data_52f3574134f487698f7410ea5778932d
#
_entry.id   52f3574134f487698f7410ea5778932d
#
_cell.length_a   1.000
_cell.length_b   1.000
_cell.length_c   1.000
_cell.angle_alpha   90.00
_cell.angle_beta   90.00
_cell.angle_gamma   90.00
#
_symmetry.space_group_name_H-M   'P 1'
#
loop_
_entity.id
_entity.type
_entity.pdbx_description
1 polymer ?
#
loop_
_entity_poly.entity_id
_entity_poly.type
_entity_poly.pdbx_seq_one_letter_code
_entity_poly.pdbx_strand_id
1 'polypeptide(L)'
;MEEPLTIQLNGVAVATTMRTPGHDFELAVGFCHTEGLLVGPEGRPVAVTGVRYCGTGSATETEFNVTTVETGSPTLPPSPRLGPVSSSCGWCGSDQLDDIAGRIAPLPPTDPFPTDVLRSVPGLVTDHQDLFARTGAVHAAAVFDASGRVDTVREDVGRHNAVDKVVGAMLLAGRLPAHGLGLFVSGRASVEMVVKAWSAGFGTVVAVSAPTALAVDAARRAGMCLVGFTRDASCNVYSPERLAGEVTPADR
;
A
#
# COMPACT_ATOMS: atom_id res chain seq x y z
N MET A 1 6.33 -4.34 -19.80
CA MET A 1 5.64 -5.64 -19.87
C MET A 1 4.59 -5.65 -18.78
N GLU A 2 3.38 -6.06 -19.11
CA GLU A 2 2.25 -6.13 -18.20
C GLU A 2 1.60 -7.50 -18.38
N GLU A 3 1.43 -8.24 -17.27
CA GLU A 3 0.92 -9.61 -17.30
C GLU A 3 -0.10 -9.81 -16.18
N PRO A 4 -1.10 -10.67 -16.37
CA PRO A 4 -2.04 -11.00 -15.30
C PRO A 4 -1.33 -11.77 -14.18
N LEU A 5 -1.79 -11.58 -12.95
CA LEU A 5 -1.43 -12.40 -11.80
C LEU A 5 -2.70 -12.76 -11.04
N THR A 6 -2.96 -14.06 -10.91
CA THR A 6 -4.00 -14.56 -10.02
C THR A 6 -3.42 -14.81 -8.64
N ILE A 7 -3.97 -14.14 -7.64
CA ILE A 7 -3.62 -14.31 -6.23
C ILE A 7 -4.60 -15.31 -5.62
N GLN A 8 -4.05 -16.32 -4.97
CA GLN A 8 -4.82 -17.31 -4.22
C GLN A 8 -4.46 -17.22 -2.72
N LEU A 9 -5.45 -17.42 -1.87
CA LEU A 9 -5.28 -17.60 -0.43
C LEU A 9 -5.73 -19.01 -0.05
N ASN A 10 -4.83 -19.83 0.47
CA ASN A 10 -5.08 -21.24 0.80
C ASN A 10 -5.71 -22.03 -0.37
N GLY A 11 -5.28 -21.75 -1.60
CA GLY A 11 -5.77 -22.42 -2.81
C GLY A 11 -7.06 -21.84 -3.40
N VAL A 12 -7.68 -20.85 -2.77
CA VAL A 12 -8.88 -20.15 -3.28
C VAL A 12 -8.46 -18.86 -3.97
N ALA A 13 -8.86 -18.64 -5.23
CA ALA A 13 -8.58 -17.40 -5.93
C ALA A 13 -9.33 -16.22 -5.29
N VAL A 14 -8.59 -15.17 -4.92
CA VAL A 14 -9.13 -13.97 -4.26
C VAL A 14 -9.09 -12.74 -5.16
N ALA A 15 -8.16 -12.69 -6.11
CA ALA A 15 -8.06 -11.61 -7.09
C ALA A 15 -7.30 -12.04 -8.34
N THR A 16 -7.52 -11.32 -9.45
CA THR A 16 -6.62 -11.28 -10.60
C THR A 16 -6.32 -9.82 -10.91
N THR A 17 -5.05 -9.48 -11.00
CA THR A 17 -4.58 -8.11 -11.28
C THR A 17 -3.58 -8.11 -12.43
N MET A 18 -3.56 -7.03 -13.20
CA MET A 18 -2.48 -6.77 -14.16
C MET A 18 -1.29 -6.18 -13.41
N ARG A 19 -0.11 -6.76 -13.58
CA ARG A 19 1.09 -6.34 -12.84
C ARG A 19 2.32 -6.24 -13.74
N THR A 20 3.31 -5.51 -13.30
CA THR A 20 4.68 -5.66 -13.80
C THR A 20 5.30 -6.89 -13.14
N PRO A 21 5.76 -7.91 -13.91
CA PRO A 21 6.42 -9.08 -13.35
C PRO A 21 7.59 -8.75 -12.43
N GLY A 22 7.74 -9.56 -11.40
CA GLY A 22 8.73 -9.38 -10.33
C GLY A 22 8.09 -8.93 -9.02
N HIS A 23 8.66 -9.42 -7.91
CA HIS A 23 8.14 -9.23 -6.57
C HIS A 23 6.70 -9.76 -6.37
N ASP A 24 6.33 -10.82 -7.10
CA ASP A 24 4.96 -11.35 -7.13
C ASP A 24 4.54 -11.93 -5.76
N PHE A 25 5.47 -12.49 -5.00
CA PHE A 25 5.20 -12.97 -3.64
C PHE A 25 4.88 -11.83 -2.69
N GLU A 26 5.62 -10.73 -2.80
CA GLU A 26 5.37 -9.51 -2.05
C GLU A 26 4.00 -8.92 -2.45
N LEU A 27 3.70 -8.86 -3.76
CA LEU A 27 2.40 -8.40 -4.25
C LEU A 27 1.24 -9.23 -3.65
N ALA A 28 1.34 -10.56 -3.71
CA ALA A 28 0.28 -11.44 -3.25
C ALA A 28 0.05 -11.32 -1.72
N VAL A 29 1.12 -11.33 -0.94
CA VAL A 29 1.06 -11.20 0.53
C VAL A 29 0.57 -9.83 0.94
N GLY A 30 1.08 -8.78 0.31
CA GLY A 30 0.68 -7.41 0.58
C GLY A 30 -0.78 -7.17 0.24
N PHE A 31 -1.24 -7.65 -0.92
CA PHE A 31 -2.65 -7.62 -1.29
C PHE A 31 -3.53 -8.30 -0.23
N CYS A 32 -3.20 -9.53 0.17
CA CYS A 32 -3.97 -10.24 1.19
C CYS A 32 -4.01 -9.48 2.53
N HIS A 33 -2.90 -8.82 2.91
CA HIS A 33 -2.85 -8.02 4.12
C HIS A 33 -3.71 -6.76 4.02
N THR A 34 -3.51 -5.96 2.97
CA THR A 34 -4.17 -4.65 2.81
C THR A 34 -5.66 -4.76 2.53
N GLU A 35 -6.11 -5.90 1.98
CA GLU A 35 -7.53 -6.24 1.80
C GLU A 35 -8.17 -6.89 3.04
N GLY A 36 -7.41 -7.07 4.14
CA GLY A 36 -7.91 -7.65 5.37
C GLY A 36 -8.23 -9.15 5.27
N LEU A 37 -7.60 -9.87 4.33
CA LEU A 37 -7.85 -11.30 4.12
C LEU A 37 -7.08 -12.20 5.09
N LEU A 38 -6.04 -11.67 5.75
CA LEU A 38 -5.22 -12.41 6.72
C LEU A 38 -5.83 -12.36 8.12
N VAL A 39 -7.13 -12.70 8.22
CA VAL A 39 -7.89 -12.72 9.46
C VAL A 39 -8.59 -14.06 9.59
N GLY A 40 -8.46 -14.67 10.76
CA GLY A 40 -9.12 -15.93 11.10
C GLY A 40 -10.57 -15.75 11.56
N PRO A 41 -11.31 -16.87 11.75
CA PRO A 41 -12.73 -16.85 12.15
C PRO A 41 -13.02 -16.09 13.44
N GLU A 42 -12.04 -15.99 14.33
CA GLU A 42 -12.14 -15.26 15.61
C GLU A 42 -11.80 -13.76 15.48
N GLY A 43 -11.63 -13.25 14.27
CA GLY A 43 -11.23 -11.86 14.02
C GLY A 43 -9.76 -11.56 14.35
N ARG A 44 -8.92 -12.59 14.60
CA ARG A 44 -7.50 -12.43 14.91
C ARG A 44 -6.64 -12.52 13.65
N PRO A 45 -5.53 -11.75 13.58
CA PRO A 45 -4.57 -11.89 12.48
C PRO A 45 -4.03 -13.32 12.36
N VAL A 46 -3.87 -13.80 11.14
CA VAL A 46 -3.31 -15.11 10.82
C VAL A 46 -1.96 -14.93 10.14
N ALA A 47 -0.96 -15.69 10.60
CA ALA A 47 0.38 -15.62 10.04
C ALA A 47 0.47 -16.29 8.66
N VAL A 48 1.19 -15.66 7.75
CA VAL A 48 1.62 -16.28 6.48
C VAL A 48 2.72 -17.30 6.79
N THR A 49 2.52 -18.53 6.34
CA THR A 49 3.47 -19.64 6.54
C THR A 49 4.23 -19.99 5.27
N GLY A 50 3.72 -19.60 4.12
CA GLY A 50 4.36 -19.84 2.84
C GLY A 50 3.77 -19.02 1.71
N VAL A 51 4.58 -18.80 0.68
CA VAL A 51 4.16 -18.21 -0.58
C VAL A 51 4.83 -18.99 -1.71
N ARG A 52 4.07 -19.36 -2.72
CA ARG A 52 4.62 -20.10 -3.86
C ARG A 52 3.90 -19.79 -5.14
N TYR A 53 4.57 -20.00 -6.27
CA TYR A 53 3.88 -20.03 -7.55
C TYR A 53 3.05 -21.29 -7.67
N CYS A 54 1.85 -21.15 -8.28
CA CYS A 54 0.78 -22.12 -8.47
C CYS A 54 0.13 -22.68 -7.18
N GLY A 55 -1.16 -23.02 -7.28
CA GLY A 55 -1.90 -23.72 -6.23
C GLY A 55 -1.96 -25.22 -6.48
N THR A 56 -2.35 -25.61 -7.69
CA THR A 56 -2.44 -26.97 -8.22
C THR A 56 -1.83 -26.96 -9.63
N GLY A 57 -1.01 -27.95 -9.96
CA GLY A 57 -0.27 -28.00 -11.21
C GLY A 57 1.17 -27.47 -11.07
N SER A 58 1.82 -27.14 -12.18
CA SER A 58 3.17 -26.61 -12.19
C SER A 58 3.20 -25.11 -12.42
N ALA A 59 4.22 -24.42 -11.85
CA ALA A 59 4.43 -23.01 -12.10
C ALA A 59 4.64 -22.71 -13.59
N THR A 60 5.24 -23.63 -14.33
CA THR A 60 5.50 -23.52 -15.77
C THR A 60 4.20 -23.55 -16.58
N GLU A 61 3.21 -24.40 -16.20
CA GLU A 61 1.91 -24.46 -16.86
C GLU A 61 1.09 -23.18 -16.71
N THR A 62 1.29 -22.47 -15.61
CA THR A 62 0.63 -21.18 -15.34
C THR A 62 1.48 -19.99 -15.78
N GLU A 63 2.62 -20.21 -16.42
CA GLU A 63 3.58 -19.17 -16.83
C GLU A 63 3.96 -18.24 -15.65
N PHE A 64 4.01 -18.77 -14.43
CA PHE A 64 4.23 -18.01 -13.18
C PHE A 64 3.18 -16.91 -12.91
N ASN A 65 1.98 -17.04 -13.49
CA ASN A 65 0.88 -16.08 -13.34
C ASN A 65 -0.13 -16.44 -12.24
N VAL A 66 0.19 -17.41 -11.41
CA VAL A 66 -0.59 -17.77 -10.21
C VAL A 66 0.31 -17.82 -9.00
N THR A 67 -0.03 -17.06 -7.96
CA THR A 67 0.68 -17.08 -6.68
C THR A 67 -0.28 -17.43 -5.56
N THR A 68 0.09 -18.42 -4.75
CA THR A 68 -0.68 -18.86 -3.57
C THR A 68 -0.01 -18.42 -2.30
N VAL A 69 -0.74 -17.70 -1.46
CA VAL A 69 -0.40 -17.37 -0.06
C VAL A 69 -0.97 -18.46 0.83
N GLU A 70 -0.16 -19.03 1.69
CA GLU A 70 -0.54 -20.07 2.64
C GLU A 70 -0.50 -19.51 4.06
N THR A 71 -1.48 -19.88 4.87
CA THR A 71 -1.59 -19.43 6.27
C THR A 71 -1.57 -20.64 7.22
N GLY A 72 -1.04 -20.43 8.42
CA GLY A 72 -0.94 -21.50 9.44
C GLY A 72 -2.27 -21.91 10.06
N SER A 73 -3.34 -21.16 9.80
CA SER A 73 -4.70 -21.39 10.30
C SER A 73 -5.72 -20.98 9.23
N PRO A 74 -6.96 -21.51 9.29
CA PRO A 74 -8.01 -21.06 8.39
C PRO A 74 -8.26 -19.56 8.47
N THR A 75 -8.47 -18.94 7.33
CA THR A 75 -8.89 -17.54 7.21
C THR A 75 -10.41 -17.44 7.06
N LEU A 76 -10.96 -16.26 7.31
CA LEU A 76 -12.35 -15.98 6.91
C LEU A 76 -12.48 -16.17 5.38
N PRO A 77 -13.60 -16.74 4.91
CA PRO A 77 -13.87 -16.80 3.49
C PRO A 77 -13.76 -15.39 2.89
N PRO A 78 -12.99 -15.20 1.81
CA PRO A 78 -12.96 -13.91 1.14
C PRO A 78 -14.36 -13.57 0.64
N SER A 79 -14.82 -12.35 0.92
CA SER A 79 -16.04 -11.84 0.29
C SER A 79 -15.79 -11.71 -1.20
N PRO A 80 -16.57 -12.38 -2.08
CA PRO A 80 -16.34 -12.32 -3.51
C PRO A 80 -16.43 -10.87 -3.98
N ARG A 81 -15.36 -10.29 -4.48
CA ARG A 81 -15.44 -9.08 -5.30
C ARG A 81 -15.89 -9.51 -6.69
N LEU A 82 -17.16 -9.27 -7.02
CA LEU A 82 -17.74 -9.59 -8.33
C LEU A 82 -17.19 -8.61 -9.36
N GLY A 83 -16.07 -8.94 -10.00
CA GLY A 83 -15.50 -8.22 -11.12
C GLY A 83 -13.97 -8.09 -11.06
N PRO A 84 -13.31 -7.82 -12.21
CA PRO A 84 -11.89 -7.52 -12.23
C PRO A 84 -11.63 -6.26 -11.38
N VAL A 85 -10.63 -6.32 -10.51
CA VAL A 85 -10.17 -5.16 -9.73
C VAL A 85 -9.53 -4.19 -10.72
N SER A 86 -10.34 -3.30 -11.29
CA SER A 86 -9.81 -2.20 -12.09
C SER A 86 -9.27 -1.13 -11.17
N SER A 87 -8.19 -0.49 -11.57
CA SER A 87 -7.52 0.60 -10.86
C SER A 87 -8.38 1.85 -10.65
N SER A 88 -9.66 1.82 -11.01
CA SER A 88 -10.53 2.99 -11.08
C SER A 88 -11.87 2.86 -10.37
N CYS A 89 -12.27 1.71 -9.84
CA CYS A 89 -13.62 1.57 -9.29
C CYS A 89 -13.73 0.44 -8.28
N GLY A 90 -14.04 0.77 -7.07
CA GLY A 90 -14.36 -0.20 -6.02
C GLY A 90 -14.90 0.42 -4.74
N TRP A 91 -14.65 1.70 -4.55
CA TRP A 91 -14.95 2.38 -3.30
C TRP A 91 -15.82 3.61 -3.58
N CYS A 92 -17.11 3.50 -3.40
CA CYS A 92 -18.06 4.60 -3.56
C CYS A 92 -18.85 4.77 -2.25
N GLY A 93 -18.44 5.75 -1.43
CA GLY A 93 -19.29 6.27 -0.37
C GLY A 93 -18.69 6.36 1.03
N SER A 94 -19.26 7.25 1.84
CA SER A 94 -18.93 7.47 3.26
C SER A 94 -19.17 6.21 4.11
N ASP A 95 -20.18 5.43 3.79
CA ASP A 95 -20.60 4.24 4.54
C ASP A 95 -19.51 3.16 4.55
N GLN A 96 -18.74 3.04 3.46
CA GLN A 96 -17.61 2.12 3.39
C GLN A 96 -16.43 2.58 4.24
N LEU A 97 -16.22 3.88 4.38
CA LEU A 97 -15.21 4.43 5.30
C LEU A 97 -15.57 4.14 6.76
N ASP A 98 -16.84 4.21 7.11
CA ASP A 98 -17.31 3.89 8.46
C ASP A 98 -17.09 2.39 8.78
N ASP A 99 -17.33 1.52 7.80
CA ASP A 99 -17.05 0.08 7.92
C ASP A 99 -15.55 -0.20 8.12
N ILE A 100 -14.68 0.52 7.42
CA ILE A 100 -13.22 0.35 7.55
C ILE A 100 -12.73 0.90 8.88
N ALA A 101 -13.15 2.12 9.23
CA ALA A 101 -12.78 2.74 10.50
C ALA A 101 -13.30 1.91 11.69
N GLY A 102 -14.37 1.14 11.50
CA GLY A 102 -14.84 0.17 12.49
C GLY A 102 -13.97 -1.08 12.61
N ARG A 103 -13.17 -1.40 11.60
CA ARG A 103 -12.32 -2.62 11.56
C ARG A 103 -10.85 -2.35 11.85
N ILE A 104 -10.35 -1.16 11.53
CA ILE A 104 -8.94 -0.78 11.71
C ILE A 104 -8.87 0.28 12.81
N ALA A 105 -8.17 -0.02 13.90
CA ALA A 105 -7.98 0.96 14.97
C ALA A 105 -7.20 2.20 14.49
N PRO A 106 -7.43 3.39 15.07
CA PRO A 106 -6.57 4.54 14.83
C PRO A 106 -5.10 4.21 15.11
N LEU A 107 -4.21 4.83 14.36
CA LEU A 107 -2.78 4.60 14.48
C LEU A 107 -2.25 5.15 15.83
N PRO A 108 -1.35 4.42 16.51
CA PRO A 108 -0.75 4.90 17.75
C PRO A 108 0.07 6.18 17.50
N PRO A 109 0.25 7.06 18.49
CA PRO A 109 1.13 8.20 18.37
C PRO A 109 2.55 7.77 18.01
N THR A 110 3.21 8.54 17.13
CA THR A 110 4.62 8.39 16.78
C THR A 110 5.25 9.76 16.67
N ASP A 111 6.57 9.82 16.63
CA ASP A 111 7.28 11.07 16.40
C ASP A 111 6.86 11.68 15.03
N PRO A 112 6.69 13.00 14.99
CA PRO A 112 6.27 13.69 13.78
C PRO A 112 7.40 13.75 12.75
N PHE A 113 7.03 13.78 11.48
CA PHE A 113 7.98 13.94 10.37
C PHE A 113 8.32 15.41 10.14
N PRO A 114 9.62 15.75 9.95
CA PRO A 114 10.03 17.08 9.52
C PRO A 114 9.48 17.41 8.12
N THR A 115 8.98 18.62 7.92
CA THR A 115 8.37 19.04 6.65
C THR A 115 9.37 19.03 5.48
N ASP A 116 10.63 19.38 5.74
CA ASP A 116 11.71 19.33 4.75
C ASP A 116 11.99 17.90 4.24
N VAL A 117 11.93 16.91 5.15
CA VAL A 117 12.00 15.49 4.78
C VAL A 117 10.84 15.14 3.85
N LEU A 118 9.59 15.49 4.21
CA LEU A 118 8.43 15.16 3.39
C LEU A 118 8.54 15.74 1.98
N ARG A 119 9.07 16.96 1.84
CA ARG A 119 9.29 17.62 0.54
C ARG A 119 10.37 16.94 -0.30
N SER A 120 11.41 16.40 0.34
CA SER A 120 12.56 15.79 -0.35
C SER A 120 12.29 14.35 -0.83
N VAL A 121 11.34 13.64 -0.21
CA VAL A 121 11.08 12.21 -0.48
C VAL A 121 10.92 11.87 -1.96
N PRO A 122 10.17 12.63 -2.80
CA PRO A 122 10.04 12.28 -4.22
C PRO A 122 11.39 12.23 -4.95
N GLY A 123 12.27 13.20 -4.68
CA GLY A 123 13.61 13.23 -5.24
C GLY A 123 14.45 12.03 -4.79
N LEU A 124 14.43 11.73 -3.50
CA LEU A 124 15.16 10.60 -2.92
C LEU A 124 14.69 9.25 -3.48
N VAL A 125 13.40 9.09 -3.75
CA VAL A 125 12.85 7.85 -4.34
C VAL A 125 13.20 7.74 -5.81
N THR A 126 13.29 8.84 -6.55
CA THR A 126 13.60 8.84 -7.99
C THR A 126 14.91 8.13 -8.29
N ASP A 127 15.92 8.26 -7.44
CA ASP A 127 17.21 7.60 -7.59
C ASP A 127 17.16 6.06 -7.49
N HIS A 128 16.03 5.51 -7.04
CA HIS A 128 15.77 4.08 -6.87
C HIS A 128 14.71 3.52 -7.84
N GLN A 129 14.27 4.32 -8.83
CA GLN A 129 13.23 3.94 -9.79
C GLN A 129 13.84 3.46 -11.13
N ASP A 130 14.50 2.32 -11.12
CA ASP A 130 15.20 1.78 -12.29
C ASP A 130 14.29 1.49 -13.48
N LEU A 131 13.10 0.97 -13.22
CA LEU A 131 12.14 0.64 -14.26
C LEU A 131 11.50 1.89 -14.84
N PHE A 132 11.13 2.86 -13.98
CA PHE A 132 10.60 4.14 -14.44
C PHE A 132 11.65 4.91 -15.26
N ALA A 133 12.89 4.95 -14.83
CA ALA A 133 13.98 5.61 -15.57
C ALA A 133 14.15 5.06 -17.00
N ARG A 134 13.87 3.77 -17.19
CA ARG A 134 13.97 3.09 -18.51
C ARG A 134 12.72 3.21 -19.36
N THR A 135 11.55 3.36 -18.76
CA THR A 135 10.27 3.21 -19.47
C THR A 135 9.33 4.41 -19.35
N GLY A 136 9.44 5.19 -18.28
CA GLY A 136 8.50 6.27 -17.94
C GLY A 136 7.06 5.81 -17.68
N ALA A 137 6.80 4.49 -17.56
CA ALA A 137 5.47 3.92 -17.69
C ALA A 137 5.01 3.11 -16.46
N VAL A 138 5.67 3.25 -15.32
CA VAL A 138 5.33 2.55 -14.09
C VAL A 138 5.15 3.52 -12.92
N HIS A 139 4.42 3.07 -11.91
CA HIS A 139 4.31 3.72 -10.63
C HIS A 139 5.32 3.16 -9.64
N ALA A 140 5.66 3.95 -8.62
CA ALA A 140 6.48 3.51 -7.51
C ALA A 140 5.78 3.76 -6.17
N ALA A 141 6.06 2.90 -5.21
CA ALA A 141 5.83 3.12 -3.79
C ALA A 141 7.14 2.87 -3.03
N ALA A 142 7.34 3.58 -1.92
CA ALA A 142 8.56 3.44 -1.13
C ALA A 142 8.31 3.66 0.36
N VAL A 143 9.15 3.03 1.18
CA VAL A 143 9.22 3.27 2.63
C VAL A 143 10.33 4.26 2.92
N PHE A 144 10.07 5.22 3.80
CA PHE A 144 11.07 6.17 4.28
C PHE A 144 10.91 6.42 5.79
N ASP A 145 11.98 6.84 6.44
CA ASP A 145 11.99 7.20 7.85
C ASP A 145 12.04 8.74 8.06
N ALA A 146 11.97 9.18 9.31
CA ALA A 146 11.99 10.60 9.67
C ALA A 146 13.33 11.31 9.36
N SER A 147 14.38 10.58 9.03
CA SER A 147 15.65 11.14 8.54
C SER A 147 15.67 11.33 7.01
N GLY A 148 14.64 10.85 6.30
CA GLY A 148 14.59 10.83 4.84
C GLY A 148 15.26 9.62 4.20
N ARG A 149 15.73 8.67 5.00
CA ARG A 149 16.32 7.45 4.44
C ARG A 149 15.24 6.60 3.78
N VAL A 150 15.38 6.39 2.47
CA VAL A 150 14.55 5.48 1.68
C VAL A 150 15.09 4.06 1.83
N ASP A 151 14.22 3.13 2.14
CA ASP A 151 14.59 1.74 2.42
C ASP A 151 14.06 0.81 1.32
N THR A 152 12.76 0.63 1.25
CA THR A 152 12.12 -0.32 0.33
C THR A 152 11.43 0.44 -0.79
N VAL A 153 11.84 0.23 -2.04
CA VAL A 153 11.18 0.80 -3.24
C VAL A 153 10.65 -0.34 -4.09
N ARG A 154 9.41 -0.21 -4.55
CA ARG A 154 8.79 -1.16 -5.49
C ARG A 154 8.09 -0.41 -6.61
N GLU A 155 8.27 -0.94 -7.81
CA GLU A 155 7.68 -0.41 -9.03
C GLU A 155 6.66 -1.39 -9.61
N ASP A 156 5.59 -0.85 -10.17
CA ASP A 156 4.55 -1.61 -10.88
C ASP A 156 3.77 -0.69 -11.82
N VAL A 157 3.22 -1.26 -12.90
CA VAL A 157 2.29 -0.55 -13.80
C VAL A 157 1.06 -0.04 -13.05
N GLY A 158 0.63 -0.75 -12.01
CA GLY A 158 -0.46 -0.39 -11.12
C GLY A 158 0.02 0.26 -9.82
N ARG A 159 -0.40 1.50 -9.54
CA ARG A 159 -0.04 2.18 -8.28
C ARG A 159 -0.46 1.39 -7.02
N HIS A 160 -1.59 0.67 -7.07
CA HIS A 160 -2.06 -0.19 -5.98
C HIS A 160 -1.12 -1.37 -5.76
N ASN A 161 -0.69 -2.00 -6.86
CA ASN A 161 0.26 -3.10 -6.80
C ASN A 161 1.62 -2.66 -6.24
N ALA A 162 2.09 -1.46 -6.60
CA ALA A 162 3.34 -0.93 -6.06
C ALA A 162 3.28 -0.79 -4.52
N VAL A 163 2.14 -0.31 -3.98
CA VAL A 163 1.91 -0.24 -2.54
C VAL A 163 1.81 -1.64 -1.93
N ASP A 164 1.06 -2.55 -2.55
CA ASP A 164 0.94 -3.92 -2.06
C ASP A 164 2.31 -4.63 -2.05
N LYS A 165 3.14 -4.45 -3.08
CA LYS A 165 4.52 -4.97 -3.09
C LYS A 165 5.33 -4.44 -1.90
N VAL A 166 5.26 -3.15 -1.60
CA VAL A 166 5.94 -2.55 -0.43
C VAL A 166 5.42 -3.15 0.87
N VAL A 167 4.11 -3.21 1.06
CA VAL A 167 3.49 -3.78 2.27
C VAL A 167 3.86 -5.25 2.43
N GLY A 168 3.82 -6.02 1.34
CA GLY A 168 4.22 -7.42 1.34
C GLY A 168 5.69 -7.63 1.66
N ALA A 169 6.59 -6.81 1.12
CA ALA A 169 8.01 -6.82 1.49
C ALA A 169 8.21 -6.60 2.98
N MET A 170 7.50 -5.60 3.55
CA MET A 170 7.54 -5.30 4.99
C MET A 170 7.01 -6.46 5.83
N LEU A 171 5.87 -7.06 5.42
CA LEU A 171 5.29 -8.19 6.14
C LEU A 171 6.21 -9.41 6.14
N LEU A 172 6.75 -9.78 4.97
CA LEU A 172 7.68 -10.92 4.84
C LEU A 172 8.98 -10.70 5.61
N ALA A 173 9.40 -9.45 5.78
CA ALA A 173 10.55 -9.08 6.60
C ALA A 173 10.24 -8.97 8.11
N GLY A 174 8.99 -9.21 8.54
CA GLY A 174 8.57 -9.06 9.94
C GLY A 174 8.58 -7.61 10.44
N ARG A 175 8.41 -6.63 9.54
CA ARG A 175 8.51 -5.19 9.82
C ARG A 175 7.15 -4.47 9.85
N LEU A 176 6.05 -5.20 9.87
CA LEU A 176 4.72 -4.64 10.14
C LEU A 176 4.33 -4.88 11.60
N PRO A 177 3.56 -3.96 12.20
CA PRO A 177 3.08 -2.68 11.64
C PRO A 177 4.21 -1.65 11.49
N ALA A 178 4.11 -0.80 10.45
CA ALA A 178 5.12 0.15 10.02
C ALA A 178 5.10 1.47 10.85
N HIS A 179 4.99 1.36 12.16
CA HIS A 179 4.91 2.52 13.05
C HIS A 179 6.19 3.36 12.97
N GLY A 180 6.03 4.68 12.85
CA GLY A 180 7.15 5.61 12.73
C GLY A 180 7.78 5.67 11.33
N LEU A 181 7.20 4.96 10.35
CA LEU A 181 7.62 5.02 8.95
C LEU A 181 6.59 5.75 8.08
N GLY A 182 7.06 6.31 6.98
CA GLY A 182 6.25 6.93 5.95
C GLY A 182 6.17 6.07 4.69
N LEU A 183 5.05 6.19 3.98
CA LEU A 183 4.81 5.59 2.67
C LEU A 183 4.79 6.69 1.60
N PHE A 184 5.66 6.57 0.62
CA PHE A 184 5.62 7.39 -0.60
C PHE A 184 4.82 6.68 -1.69
N VAL A 185 4.04 7.46 -2.46
CA VAL A 185 3.35 7.00 -3.66
C VAL A 185 3.55 7.98 -4.83
N SER A 186 4.00 7.49 -5.97
CA SER A 186 4.27 8.32 -7.17
C SER A 186 3.02 8.84 -7.88
N GLY A 187 1.85 8.37 -7.47
CA GLY A 187 0.57 8.70 -8.08
C GLY A 187 -0.34 9.54 -7.19
N ARG A 188 -1.65 9.51 -7.49
CA ARG A 188 -2.68 10.13 -6.65
C ARG A 188 -2.86 9.33 -5.36
N ALA A 189 -3.05 10.03 -4.23
CA ALA A 189 -3.51 9.41 -3.00
C ALA A 189 -5.04 9.25 -3.05
N SER A 190 -5.51 8.11 -3.53
CA SER A 190 -6.93 7.74 -3.41
C SER A 190 -7.20 7.17 -2.01
N VAL A 191 -8.48 7.02 -1.66
CA VAL A 191 -8.87 6.43 -0.37
C VAL A 191 -8.25 5.04 -0.18
N GLU A 192 -8.17 4.23 -1.24
CA GLU A 192 -7.57 2.90 -1.19
C GLU A 192 -6.09 2.96 -0.79
N MET A 193 -5.34 3.96 -1.28
CA MET A 193 -3.93 4.14 -0.91
C MET A 193 -3.79 4.43 0.58
N VAL A 194 -4.63 5.33 1.10
CA VAL A 194 -4.65 5.68 2.52
C VAL A 194 -5.06 4.49 3.38
N VAL A 195 -6.08 3.73 2.97
CA VAL A 195 -6.52 2.54 3.70
C VAL A 195 -5.45 1.45 3.70
N LYS A 196 -4.76 1.21 2.57
CA LYS A 196 -3.63 0.28 2.52
C LYS A 196 -2.48 0.71 3.44
N ALA A 197 -2.16 2.00 3.47
CA ALA A 197 -1.17 2.55 4.40
C ALA A 197 -1.62 2.39 5.86
N TRP A 198 -2.88 2.67 6.15
CA TRP A 198 -3.45 2.52 7.49
C TRP A 198 -3.41 1.08 7.98
N SER A 199 -3.85 0.12 7.17
CA SER A 199 -3.84 -1.31 7.51
C SER A 199 -2.42 -1.84 7.78
N ALA A 200 -1.42 -1.26 7.11
CA ALA A 200 -0.01 -1.60 7.30
C ALA A 200 0.66 -0.84 8.46
N GLY A 201 -0.02 0.13 9.08
CA GLY A 201 0.49 0.88 10.21
C GLY A 201 1.34 2.11 9.87
N PHE A 202 1.37 2.56 8.61
CA PHE A 202 2.07 3.78 8.23
C PHE A 202 1.37 5.02 8.78
N GLY A 203 2.11 5.86 9.51
CA GLY A 203 1.58 7.10 10.08
C GLY A 203 1.64 8.30 9.15
N THR A 204 2.33 8.21 8.03
CA THR A 204 2.54 9.30 7.08
C THR A 204 2.48 8.79 5.65
N VAL A 205 1.76 9.52 4.79
CA VAL A 205 1.69 9.26 3.34
C VAL A 205 2.08 10.51 2.57
N VAL A 206 3.06 10.37 1.68
CA VAL A 206 3.52 11.41 0.75
C VAL A 206 3.16 11.01 -0.67
N ALA A 207 2.39 11.84 -1.36
CA ALA A 207 1.96 11.61 -2.73
C ALA A 207 2.46 12.71 -3.68
N VAL A 208 2.90 12.32 -4.86
CA VAL A 208 3.32 13.28 -5.92
C VAL A 208 2.12 14.07 -6.47
N SER A 209 0.95 13.47 -6.45
CA SER A 209 -0.26 14.06 -7.02
C SER A 209 -1.35 14.30 -5.96
N ALA A 210 -2.55 14.69 -6.41
CA ALA A 210 -3.66 15.07 -5.54
C ALA A 210 -4.19 13.91 -4.70
N PRO A 211 -4.56 14.14 -3.43
CA PRO A 211 -5.45 13.27 -2.70
C PRO A 211 -6.91 13.48 -3.13
N THR A 212 -7.75 12.46 -2.94
CA THR A 212 -9.21 12.62 -3.02
C THR A 212 -9.76 13.12 -1.69
N ALA A 213 -10.95 13.76 -1.70
CA ALA A 213 -11.59 14.21 -0.45
C ALA A 213 -11.76 13.06 0.55
N LEU A 214 -12.22 11.91 0.06
CA LEU A 214 -12.39 10.71 0.88
C LEU A 214 -11.06 10.18 1.45
N ALA A 215 -9.94 10.35 0.74
CA ALA A 215 -8.61 10.03 1.24
C ALA A 215 -8.19 10.94 2.41
N VAL A 216 -8.54 12.22 2.33
CA VAL A 216 -8.28 13.18 3.42
C VAL A 216 -9.09 12.81 4.67
N ASP A 217 -10.36 12.48 4.50
CA ASP A 217 -11.23 12.05 5.61
C ASP A 217 -10.72 10.76 6.25
N ALA A 218 -10.29 9.79 5.44
CA ALA A 218 -9.68 8.55 5.92
C ALA A 218 -8.38 8.81 6.70
N ALA A 219 -7.51 9.68 6.19
CA ALA A 219 -6.25 10.01 6.85
C ALA A 219 -6.48 10.67 8.23
N ARG A 220 -7.43 11.59 8.32
CA ARG A 220 -7.80 12.23 9.59
C ARG A 220 -8.36 11.23 10.60
N ARG A 221 -9.25 10.33 10.17
CA ARG A 221 -9.79 9.24 11.04
C ARG A 221 -8.70 8.30 11.53
N ALA A 222 -7.72 8.01 10.69
CA ALA A 222 -6.57 7.18 11.03
C ALA A 222 -5.58 7.88 11.98
N GLY A 223 -5.63 9.21 12.11
CA GLY A 223 -4.58 10.02 12.75
C GLY A 223 -3.28 10.00 11.93
N MET A 224 -3.39 10.09 10.61
CA MET A 224 -2.29 9.98 9.66
C MET A 224 -1.94 11.35 9.06
N CYS A 225 -0.66 11.65 8.89
CA CYS A 225 -0.23 12.77 8.07
C CYS A 225 -0.40 12.43 6.58
N LEU A 226 -1.13 13.27 5.84
CA LEU A 226 -1.32 13.13 4.40
C LEU A 226 -0.82 14.37 3.67
N VAL A 227 0.16 14.17 2.80
CA VAL A 227 0.81 15.20 1.99
C VAL A 227 0.62 14.86 0.52
N GLY A 228 0.26 15.85 -0.28
CA GLY A 228 0.07 15.71 -1.72
C GLY A 228 0.72 16.83 -2.52
N PHE A 229 0.73 16.69 -3.85
CA PHE A 229 1.39 17.62 -4.78
C PHE A 229 2.86 17.85 -4.43
N THR A 230 3.52 16.81 -3.92
CA THR A 230 4.91 16.90 -3.45
C THR A 230 5.86 16.84 -4.64
N ARG A 231 6.48 17.96 -4.96
CA ARG A 231 7.50 18.09 -6.01
C ARG A 231 8.30 19.38 -5.83
N ASP A 232 9.53 19.37 -6.29
CA ASP A 232 10.41 20.57 -6.36
C ASP A 232 10.50 21.33 -5.01
N ALA A 233 10.65 20.59 -3.91
CA ALA A 233 10.71 21.11 -2.55
C ALA A 233 9.42 21.83 -2.07
N SER A 234 8.29 21.61 -2.72
CA SER A 234 6.97 22.06 -2.29
C SER A 234 6.03 20.88 -2.00
N CYS A 235 5.04 21.10 -1.13
CA CYS A 235 3.99 20.13 -0.86
C CYS A 235 2.76 20.82 -0.27
N ASN A 236 1.60 20.16 -0.35
CA ASN A 236 0.39 20.57 0.33
C ASN A 236 0.05 19.57 1.44
N VAL A 237 -0.13 20.07 2.66
CA VAL A 237 -0.53 19.24 3.81
C VAL A 237 -2.04 19.23 3.91
N TYR A 238 -2.65 18.05 3.81
CA TYR A 238 -4.10 17.84 3.87
C TYR A 238 -4.58 17.31 5.22
N SER A 239 -3.70 16.60 5.92
CA SER A 239 -3.94 16.06 7.25
C SER A 239 -2.63 16.18 8.03
N PRO A 240 -2.55 17.12 9.01
CA PRO A 240 -1.28 17.48 9.65
C PRO A 240 -0.96 16.67 10.91
N GLU A 241 -1.70 15.62 11.21
CA GLU A 241 -1.73 14.93 12.50
C GLU A 241 -0.36 14.41 12.98
N ARG A 242 0.64 14.32 12.11
CA ARG A 242 2.00 13.85 12.46
C ARG A 242 3.05 14.71 11.79
N LEU A 243 2.82 16.00 11.75
CA LEU A 243 3.76 16.96 11.19
C LEU A 243 4.55 17.66 12.29
N ALA A 244 5.85 17.75 12.12
CA ALA A 244 6.70 18.58 13.01
C ALA A 244 6.69 20.03 12.53
N GLY A 245 6.30 20.93 13.43
CA GLY A 245 6.26 22.37 13.17
C GLY A 245 4.90 22.91 12.74
N GLU A 246 4.83 24.22 12.54
CA GLU A 246 3.61 24.88 12.07
C GLU A 246 3.44 24.73 10.56
N VAL A 247 2.21 24.50 10.12
CA VAL A 247 1.84 24.50 8.70
C VAL A 247 1.87 25.93 8.20
N THR A 248 2.83 26.26 7.36
CA THR A 248 2.93 27.59 6.76
C THR A 248 1.94 27.77 5.62
N PRO A 249 1.60 29.02 5.23
CA PRO A 249 0.73 29.26 4.07
C PRO A 249 1.22 28.63 2.76
N ALA A 250 2.51 28.37 2.63
CA ALA A 250 3.10 27.69 1.48
C ALA A 250 2.83 26.16 1.46
N ASP A 251 2.37 25.61 2.59
CA ASP A 251 2.06 24.19 2.75
C ASP A 251 0.54 23.89 2.68
N ARG A 252 -0.26 24.87 2.25
CA ARG A 252 -1.73 24.77 2.16
C ARG A 252 -2.20 24.67 0.72
#